data_ecbb5ebc5c7fc18cec2b12de9289ed62
#
_entry.id   ecbb5ebc5c7fc18cec2b12de9289ed62
#
_cell.length_a   1.000
_cell.length_b   1.000
_cell.length_c   1.000
_cell.angle_alpha   90.00
_cell.angle_beta   90.00
_cell.angle_gamma   90.00
#
_symmetry.space_group_name_H-M   'P 1'
#
loop_
_entity.id
_entity.type
_entity.pdbx_description
1 polymer ?
#
loop_
_entity_poly.entity_id
_entity_poly.type
_entity_poly.pdbx_seq_one_letter_code
_entity_poly.pdbx_strand_id
1 'polypeptide(L)'
;SLVIDPASGANVVGEATVTFSLKNGKVVSKDIQAKLADVTGYEPDAEFCQRFAPKFDVVGEFVQEKVGEISNTIHSRDAFFGSAAFVDIIHKIQLDITKADISFSAPLAFDSSLKKGAITIADMFALMKYENMLYLMKLTGEEVKNHLEMSYELWTNQMQSADDHLLLLKPRSSGDYSKGVSFKNAS
;
A
#
# COMPACT_ATOMS: atom_id res chain seq x y z
N SER A 1 29.42 -5.62 7.51
CA SER A 1 28.17 -5.63 8.28
C SER A 1 27.18 -6.55 7.59
N LEU A 2 26.47 -7.35 8.35
CA LEU A 2 25.41 -8.22 7.86
C LEU A 2 24.07 -7.47 8.04
N VAL A 3 23.27 -7.40 6.98
CA VAL A 3 21.92 -6.83 7.00
C VAL A 3 20.94 -7.94 6.67
N ILE A 4 19.88 -8.10 7.45
CA ILE A 4 18.77 -9.02 7.21
C ILE A 4 17.51 -8.18 7.08
N ASP A 5 16.79 -8.33 5.96
CA ASP A 5 15.50 -7.72 5.74
C ASP A 5 14.48 -8.79 5.35
N PRO A 6 13.52 -9.14 6.24
CA PRO A 6 12.48 -10.11 5.94
C PRO A 6 11.34 -9.54 5.07
N ALA A 7 11.47 -8.31 4.58
CA ALA A 7 10.45 -7.56 3.86
C ALA A 7 9.15 -7.35 4.69
N SER A 8 8.01 -7.16 4.03
CA SER A 8 6.71 -6.91 4.66
C SER A 8 5.79 -8.14 4.59
N GLY A 9 4.72 -8.14 5.39
CA GLY A 9 3.67 -9.16 5.32
C GLY A 9 3.86 -10.36 6.23
N ALA A 10 4.93 -10.38 7.04
CA ALA A 10 5.23 -11.46 8.00
C ALA A 10 5.28 -12.88 7.40
N ASN A 11 5.54 -13.01 6.09
CA ASN A 11 5.67 -14.29 5.40
C ASN A 11 7.07 -14.89 5.57
N VAL A 12 8.04 -14.06 5.95
CA VAL A 12 9.44 -14.42 6.13
C VAL A 12 9.94 -13.90 7.47
N VAL A 13 10.71 -14.70 8.16
CA VAL A 13 11.36 -14.32 9.42
C VAL A 13 12.87 -14.30 9.23
N GLY A 14 13.53 -13.25 9.71
CA GLY A 14 14.98 -13.16 9.79
C GLY A 14 15.50 -13.87 11.04
N GLU A 15 16.36 -14.88 10.87
CA GLU A 15 17.03 -15.56 11.96
C GLU A 15 18.52 -15.23 11.95
N ALA A 16 19.06 -14.76 13.06
CA ALA A 16 20.49 -14.48 13.21
C ALA A 16 21.08 -15.27 14.39
N THR A 17 22.14 -16.02 14.11
CA THR A 17 22.93 -16.72 15.12
C THR A 17 24.24 -15.97 15.33
N VAL A 18 24.51 -15.60 16.57
CA VAL A 18 25.75 -14.90 16.94
C VAL A 18 26.56 -15.81 17.86
N THR A 19 27.73 -16.23 17.38
CA THR A 19 28.65 -17.07 18.13
C THR A 19 29.84 -16.25 18.61
N PHE A 20 30.10 -16.31 19.91
CA PHE A 20 31.25 -15.63 20.51
C PHE A 20 32.28 -16.67 20.96
N SER A 21 33.56 -16.47 20.62
CA SER A 21 34.67 -17.19 21.25
C SER A 21 35.22 -16.38 22.40
N LEU A 22 35.38 -17.03 23.53
CA LEU A 22 35.89 -16.41 24.75
C LEU A 22 37.29 -16.93 25.09
N LYS A 23 38.18 -16.05 25.51
CA LYS A 23 39.48 -16.41 26.11
C LYS A 23 39.66 -15.58 27.37
N ASN A 24 39.86 -16.26 28.49
CA ASN A 24 39.97 -15.61 29.81
C ASN A 24 38.80 -14.67 30.15
N GLY A 25 37.56 -15.07 29.82
CA GLY A 25 36.35 -14.28 30.05
C GLY A 25 36.17 -13.09 29.12
N LYS A 26 37.05 -12.88 28.13
CA LYS A 26 36.93 -11.81 27.11
C LYS A 26 36.59 -12.38 25.76
N VAL A 27 35.70 -11.67 25.02
CA VAL A 27 35.38 -12.01 23.63
C VAL A 27 36.59 -11.77 22.76
N VAL A 28 37.08 -12.82 22.08
CA VAL A 28 38.20 -12.77 21.14
C VAL A 28 37.81 -12.88 19.69
N SER A 29 36.64 -13.47 19.41
CA SER A 29 36.05 -13.44 18.07
C SER A 29 34.52 -13.48 18.16
N LYS A 30 33.91 -13.02 17.06
CA LYS A 30 32.48 -13.01 16.86
C LYS A 30 32.19 -13.50 15.45
N ASP A 31 31.36 -14.54 15.34
CA ASP A 31 30.82 -15.01 14.08
C ASP A 31 29.31 -14.73 14.03
N ILE A 32 28.81 -14.28 12.88
CA ILE A 32 27.40 -13.95 12.68
C ILE A 32 26.93 -14.64 11.42
N GLN A 33 25.97 -15.54 11.58
CA GLN A 33 25.28 -16.21 10.49
C GLN A 33 23.82 -15.78 10.47
N ALA A 34 23.26 -15.59 9.28
CA ALA A 34 21.89 -15.18 9.12
C ALA A 34 21.23 -15.91 7.96
N LYS A 35 19.94 -16.17 8.14
CA LYS A 35 19.09 -16.73 7.09
C LYS A 35 17.70 -16.10 7.14
N LEU A 36 17.02 -16.17 6.00
CA LEU A 36 15.59 -15.88 5.89
C LEU A 36 14.84 -17.22 5.89
N ALA A 37 13.85 -17.35 6.77
CA ALA A 37 12.99 -18.51 6.86
C ALA A 37 11.58 -18.15 6.38
N ASP A 38 11.09 -18.82 5.35
CA ASP A 38 9.71 -18.72 4.92
C ASP A 38 8.82 -19.44 5.94
N VAL A 39 7.83 -18.73 6.45
CA VAL A 39 6.90 -19.24 7.48
C VAL A 39 5.48 -19.47 6.94
N THR A 40 5.26 -19.29 5.65
CA THR A 40 3.92 -19.44 5.03
C THR A 40 3.38 -20.86 5.08
N GLY A 41 4.25 -21.86 5.21
CA GLY A 41 3.90 -23.28 5.31
C GLY A 41 3.71 -23.81 6.73
N TYR A 42 3.86 -22.96 7.76
CA TYR A 42 3.64 -23.38 9.15
C TYR A 42 2.19 -23.20 9.57
N GLU A 43 1.70 -24.17 10.34
CA GLU A 43 0.41 -24.00 11.00
C GLU A 43 0.49 -22.92 12.09
N PRO A 44 -0.56 -22.09 12.24
CA PRO A 44 -0.60 -21.09 13.30
C PRO A 44 -0.55 -21.72 14.69
N ASP A 45 0.16 -21.07 15.61
CA ASP A 45 0.21 -21.49 17.01
C ASP A 45 -1.19 -21.46 17.64
N ALA A 46 -1.64 -22.61 18.16
CA ALA A 46 -3.00 -22.79 18.67
C ALA A 46 -3.29 -21.92 19.92
N GLU A 47 -2.31 -21.78 20.81
CA GLU A 47 -2.45 -20.97 22.04
C GLU A 47 -2.55 -19.47 21.68
N PHE A 48 -1.70 -19.03 20.75
CA PHE A 48 -1.77 -17.66 20.22
C PHE A 48 -3.13 -17.38 19.59
N CYS A 49 -3.60 -18.26 18.71
CA CYS A 49 -4.91 -18.12 18.05
C CYS A 49 -6.05 -18.05 19.08
N GLN A 50 -6.07 -18.95 20.04
CA GLN A 50 -7.09 -18.96 21.10
C GLN A 50 -7.07 -17.68 21.94
N ARG A 51 -5.89 -17.18 22.27
CA ARG A 51 -5.72 -15.95 23.06
C ARG A 51 -6.25 -14.71 22.34
N PHE A 52 -6.10 -14.66 21.02
CA PHE A 52 -6.45 -13.47 20.22
C PHE A 52 -7.81 -13.58 19.52
N ALA A 53 -8.41 -14.78 19.41
CA ALA A 53 -9.70 -14.99 18.78
C ALA A 53 -10.79 -13.98 19.23
N PRO A 54 -11.00 -13.73 20.54
CA PRO A 54 -12.03 -12.77 20.96
C PRO A 54 -11.79 -11.33 20.46
N LYS A 55 -10.53 -10.95 20.23
CA LYS A 55 -10.19 -9.63 19.70
C LYS A 55 -10.46 -9.56 18.19
N PHE A 56 -10.20 -10.64 17.47
CA PHE A 56 -10.53 -10.73 16.05
C PHE A 56 -12.04 -10.68 15.81
N ASP A 57 -12.83 -11.34 16.69
CA ASP A 57 -14.30 -11.31 16.61
C ASP A 57 -14.83 -9.88 16.76
N VAL A 58 -14.39 -9.15 17.78
CA VAL A 58 -14.79 -7.74 18.01
C VAL A 58 -14.40 -6.83 16.84
N VAL A 59 -13.17 -6.98 16.32
CA VAL A 59 -12.72 -6.21 15.14
C VAL A 59 -13.53 -6.62 13.90
N GLY A 60 -13.78 -7.93 13.74
CA GLY A 60 -14.58 -8.46 12.63
C GLY A 60 -15.98 -7.88 12.59
N GLU A 61 -16.66 -7.82 13.71
CA GLU A 61 -17.99 -7.19 13.83
C GLU A 61 -17.93 -5.69 13.47
N PHE A 62 -16.99 -4.96 14.06
CA PHE A 62 -16.82 -3.53 13.82
C PHE A 62 -16.58 -3.21 12.33
N VAL A 63 -15.67 -3.92 11.67
CA VAL A 63 -15.34 -3.62 10.26
C VAL A 63 -16.46 -4.00 9.28
N GLN A 64 -17.43 -4.83 9.69
CA GLN A 64 -18.62 -5.17 8.90
C GLN A 64 -19.77 -4.18 9.07
N GLU A 65 -19.63 -3.19 9.96
CA GLU A 65 -20.64 -2.14 10.12
C GLU A 65 -20.88 -1.41 8.81
N LYS A 66 -22.15 -1.32 8.39
CA LYS A 66 -22.55 -0.62 7.17
C LYS A 66 -22.47 0.90 7.38
N VAL A 67 -21.67 1.57 6.57
CA VAL A 67 -21.51 3.04 6.58
C VAL A 67 -22.21 3.74 5.41
N GLY A 68 -22.62 3.00 4.39
CA GLY A 68 -23.27 3.59 3.22
C GLY A 68 -23.71 2.56 2.19
N GLU A 69 -24.01 3.05 0.99
CA GLU A 69 -24.40 2.21 -0.14
C GLU A 69 -23.92 2.86 -1.46
N ILE A 70 -23.51 2.03 -2.41
CA ILE A 70 -23.09 2.46 -3.74
C ILE A 70 -23.91 1.74 -4.82
N SER A 71 -24.37 2.49 -5.81
CA SER A 71 -25.25 1.96 -6.87
C SER A 71 -24.50 1.18 -7.97
N ASN A 72 -23.20 1.42 -8.13
CA ASN A 72 -22.38 0.77 -9.15
C ASN A 72 -21.02 0.40 -8.56
N THR A 73 -20.43 -0.71 -9.06
CA THR A 73 -19.03 -1.03 -8.75
C THR A 73 -18.10 0.01 -9.37
N ILE A 74 -17.12 0.49 -8.59
CA ILE A 74 -16.08 1.41 -9.03
C ILE A 74 -14.70 0.80 -8.78
N HIS A 75 -13.75 1.08 -9.67
CA HIS A 75 -12.41 0.48 -9.64
C HIS A 75 -11.34 1.56 -9.57
N SER A 76 -10.31 1.32 -8.76
CA SER A 76 -9.17 2.23 -8.64
C SER A 76 -8.35 2.32 -9.92
N ARG A 77 -8.27 1.24 -10.70
CA ARG A 77 -7.53 1.20 -11.97
C ARG A 77 -8.01 2.23 -12.99
N ASP A 78 -9.29 2.59 -12.96
CA ASP A 78 -9.85 3.54 -13.92
C ASP A 78 -9.19 4.92 -13.77
N ALA A 79 -8.77 5.28 -12.57
CA ALA A 79 -8.12 6.56 -12.29
C ALA A 79 -6.70 6.70 -12.87
N PHE A 80 -6.09 5.62 -13.33
CA PHE A 80 -4.80 5.67 -14.02
C PHE A 80 -4.92 6.09 -15.50
N PHE A 81 -6.14 6.08 -16.02
CA PHE A 81 -6.43 6.36 -17.44
C PHE A 81 -7.33 7.58 -17.64
N GLY A 82 -7.74 8.25 -16.55
CA GLY A 82 -8.59 9.44 -16.60
C GLY A 82 -9.39 9.65 -15.33
N SER A 83 -10.38 10.54 -15.38
CA SER A 83 -11.32 10.76 -14.27
C SER A 83 -12.06 9.48 -13.94
N ALA A 84 -12.13 9.15 -12.65
CA ALA A 84 -12.73 7.90 -12.19
C ALA A 84 -13.47 8.09 -10.86
N ALA A 85 -14.65 7.51 -10.77
CA ALA A 85 -15.51 7.61 -9.59
C ALA A 85 -14.82 7.17 -8.29
N PHE A 86 -13.83 6.26 -8.37
CA PHE A 86 -13.08 5.81 -7.19
C PHE A 86 -12.24 6.93 -6.57
N VAL A 87 -11.61 7.78 -7.37
CA VAL A 87 -10.83 8.93 -6.86
C VAL A 87 -11.73 10.14 -6.64
N ASP A 88 -12.76 10.30 -7.45
CA ASP A 88 -13.71 11.40 -7.33
C ASP A 88 -14.44 11.39 -5.97
N ILE A 89 -14.75 10.22 -5.41
CA ILE A 89 -15.37 10.14 -4.08
C ILE A 89 -14.39 10.63 -2.99
N ILE A 90 -13.09 10.34 -3.12
CA ILE A 90 -12.06 10.83 -2.20
C ILE A 90 -11.96 12.35 -2.30
N HIS A 91 -11.87 12.90 -3.53
CA HIS A 91 -11.83 14.33 -3.75
C HIS A 91 -13.06 15.03 -3.18
N LYS A 92 -14.25 14.46 -3.41
CA LYS A 92 -15.50 15.00 -2.88
C LYS A 92 -15.49 15.08 -1.36
N ILE A 93 -15.08 14.01 -0.68
CA ILE A 93 -14.98 13.97 0.78
C ILE A 93 -13.98 15.02 1.29
N GLN A 94 -12.81 15.11 0.68
CA GLN A 94 -11.80 16.11 1.06
C GLN A 94 -12.30 17.54 0.87
N LEU A 95 -12.93 17.85 -0.25
CA LEU A 95 -13.50 19.17 -0.53
C LEU A 95 -14.68 19.51 0.39
N ASP A 96 -15.52 18.52 0.69
CA ASP A 96 -16.65 18.71 1.61
C ASP A 96 -16.18 19.01 3.06
N ILE A 97 -15.08 18.41 3.48
CA ILE A 97 -14.50 18.67 4.81
C ILE A 97 -13.77 20.01 4.85
N THR A 98 -12.93 20.29 3.88
CA THR A 98 -12.00 21.43 3.91
C THR A 98 -12.58 22.71 3.35
N LYS A 99 -13.58 22.62 2.47
CA LYS A 99 -14.10 23.72 1.64
C LYS A 99 -13.01 24.36 0.77
N ALA A 100 -11.98 23.60 0.42
CA ALA A 100 -10.92 24.04 -0.47
C ALA A 100 -11.42 24.12 -1.92
N ASP A 101 -10.69 24.87 -2.76
CA ASP A 101 -10.99 25.00 -4.19
C ASP A 101 -10.49 23.78 -4.99
N ILE A 102 -9.43 23.12 -4.52
CA ILE A 102 -8.74 22.01 -5.19
C ILE A 102 -8.44 20.92 -4.18
N SER A 103 -8.50 19.67 -4.62
CA SER A 103 -8.10 18.49 -3.83
C SER A 103 -7.08 17.67 -4.62
N PHE A 104 -6.02 17.24 -3.92
CA PHE A 104 -5.03 16.31 -4.45
C PHE A 104 -5.23 14.93 -3.84
N SER A 105 -5.27 13.92 -4.68
CA SER A 105 -5.29 12.51 -4.29
C SER A 105 -4.73 11.67 -5.44
N ALA A 106 -4.15 10.53 -5.09
CA ALA A 106 -3.72 9.53 -6.06
C ALA A 106 -4.33 8.18 -5.69
N PRO A 107 -4.59 7.30 -6.67
CA PRO A 107 -5.02 5.94 -6.38
C PRO A 107 -3.88 5.19 -5.68
N LEU A 108 -4.11 4.73 -4.45
CA LEU A 108 -3.11 4.05 -3.61
C LEU A 108 -2.89 2.59 -3.99
N ALA A 109 -3.78 2.03 -4.82
CA ALA A 109 -3.70 0.65 -5.30
C ALA A 109 -4.26 0.57 -6.72
N PHE A 110 -3.67 -0.33 -7.53
CA PHE A 110 -4.14 -0.54 -8.90
C PHE A 110 -5.41 -1.39 -8.97
N ASP A 111 -5.55 -2.38 -8.08
CA ASP A 111 -6.62 -3.39 -8.13
C ASP A 111 -7.60 -3.31 -6.95
N SER A 112 -7.83 -2.13 -6.39
CA SER A 112 -8.89 -1.93 -5.40
C SER A 112 -10.23 -1.63 -6.07
N SER A 113 -11.32 -2.07 -5.44
CA SER A 113 -12.68 -1.75 -5.91
C SER A 113 -13.64 -1.62 -4.74
N LEU A 114 -14.64 -0.76 -4.89
CA LEU A 114 -15.85 -0.78 -4.10
C LEU A 114 -16.95 -1.44 -4.91
N LYS A 115 -17.52 -2.52 -4.41
CA LYS A 115 -18.57 -3.29 -5.09
C LYS A 115 -19.92 -2.62 -4.88
N LYS A 116 -20.79 -2.72 -5.91
CA LYS A 116 -22.20 -2.32 -5.80
C LYS A 116 -22.86 -2.97 -4.58
N GLY A 117 -23.61 -2.16 -3.83
CA GLY A 117 -24.34 -2.58 -2.65
C GLY A 117 -23.91 -1.85 -1.38
N ALA A 118 -24.00 -2.51 -0.24
CA ALA A 118 -23.60 -1.96 1.03
C ALA A 118 -22.09 -1.72 1.08
N ILE A 119 -21.69 -0.58 1.64
CA ILE A 119 -20.30 -0.23 1.95
C ILE A 119 -20.14 -0.39 3.46
N THR A 120 -19.07 -1.06 3.86
CA THR A 120 -18.71 -1.30 5.25
C THR A 120 -17.48 -0.48 5.65
N ILE A 121 -17.15 -0.46 6.94
CA ILE A 121 -15.91 0.14 7.43
C ILE A 121 -14.68 -0.53 6.76
N ALA A 122 -14.73 -1.87 6.55
CA ALA A 122 -13.66 -2.57 5.82
C ALA A 122 -13.44 -2.03 4.40
N ASP A 123 -14.51 -1.65 3.71
CA ASP A 123 -14.42 -1.08 2.36
C ASP A 123 -13.77 0.31 2.35
N MET A 124 -13.86 1.06 3.46
CA MET A 124 -13.20 2.37 3.58
C MET A 124 -11.68 2.24 3.50
N PHE A 125 -11.11 1.14 3.98
CA PHE A 125 -9.68 0.85 3.84
C PHE A 125 -9.26 0.57 2.39
N ALA A 126 -10.20 0.24 1.50
CA ALA A 126 -9.91 0.15 0.06
C ALA A 126 -9.75 1.54 -0.58
N LEU A 127 -10.49 2.54 -0.09
CA LEU A 127 -10.38 3.94 -0.53
C LEU A 127 -9.15 4.62 0.06
N MET A 128 -8.94 4.48 1.37
CA MET A 128 -7.87 5.12 2.11
C MET A 128 -7.19 4.10 3.02
N LYS A 129 -6.12 3.49 2.51
CA LYS A 129 -5.41 2.38 3.16
C LYS A 129 -4.59 2.82 4.37
N TYR A 130 -4.15 4.08 4.38
CA TYR A 130 -3.26 4.61 5.40
C TYR A 130 -3.94 5.69 6.22
N GLU A 131 -3.65 5.72 7.51
CA GLU A 131 -4.07 6.76 8.42
C GLU A 131 -3.23 8.02 8.18
N ASN A 132 -3.78 8.97 7.43
CA ASN A 132 -3.12 10.20 7.04
C ASN A 132 -3.87 11.42 7.58
N MET A 133 -3.13 12.49 7.85
CA MET A 133 -3.72 13.80 8.16
C MET A 133 -4.13 14.52 6.89
N LEU A 134 -5.29 15.16 6.91
CA LEU A 134 -5.73 16.04 5.84
C LEU A 134 -5.18 17.46 6.08
N TYR A 135 -4.43 17.96 5.10
CA TYR A 135 -3.83 19.29 5.16
C TYR A 135 -4.51 20.26 4.20
N LEU A 136 -4.76 21.48 4.67
CA LEU A 136 -5.20 22.60 3.86
C LEU A 136 -4.01 23.55 3.66
N MET A 137 -3.64 23.79 2.40
CA MET A 137 -2.52 24.66 2.04
C MET A 137 -2.99 25.78 1.13
N LYS A 138 -2.37 26.96 1.25
CA LYS A 138 -2.57 28.06 0.31
C LYS A 138 -1.45 28.02 -0.72
N LEU A 139 -1.81 27.77 -1.97
CA LEU A 139 -0.88 27.66 -3.09
C LEU A 139 -1.24 28.66 -4.20
N THR A 140 -0.24 29.08 -4.95
CA THR A 140 -0.43 29.81 -6.20
C THR A 140 -0.72 28.86 -7.35
N GLY A 141 -1.26 29.33 -8.46
CA GLY A 141 -1.48 28.52 -9.65
C GLY A 141 -0.17 27.95 -10.23
N GLU A 142 0.94 28.67 -10.10
CA GLU A 142 2.25 28.22 -10.52
C GLU A 142 2.75 27.02 -9.67
N GLU A 143 2.60 27.10 -8.36
CA GLU A 143 2.95 26.00 -7.44
C GLU A 143 2.10 24.74 -7.71
N VAL A 144 0.80 24.91 -7.95
CA VAL A 144 -0.09 23.82 -8.34
C VAL A 144 0.38 23.18 -9.64
N LYS A 145 0.68 23.99 -10.68
CA LYS A 145 1.20 23.49 -11.95
C LYS A 145 2.50 22.72 -11.77
N ASN A 146 3.47 23.29 -11.07
CA ASN A 146 4.77 22.68 -10.86
C ASN A 146 4.66 21.35 -10.09
N HIS A 147 3.76 21.27 -9.10
CA HIS A 147 3.48 20.02 -8.39
C HIS A 147 2.91 18.94 -9.33
N LEU A 148 1.96 19.30 -10.19
CA LEU A 148 1.39 18.36 -11.16
C LEU A 148 2.43 17.88 -12.19
N GLU A 149 3.23 18.79 -12.75
CA GLU A 149 4.28 18.44 -13.71
C GLU A 149 5.28 17.47 -13.08
N MET A 150 5.78 17.76 -11.87
CA MET A 150 6.68 16.88 -11.14
C MET A 150 6.05 15.50 -10.87
N SER A 151 4.77 15.47 -10.49
CA SER A 151 4.06 14.22 -10.22
C SER A 151 3.91 13.39 -11.49
N TYR A 152 3.53 14.00 -12.60
CA TYR A 152 3.35 13.30 -13.87
C TYR A 152 4.65 12.78 -14.47
N GLU A 153 5.77 13.45 -14.28
CA GLU A 153 7.10 12.93 -14.69
C GLU A 153 7.42 11.56 -14.09
N LEU A 154 6.89 11.26 -12.90
CA LEU A 154 7.09 9.97 -12.24
C LEU A 154 6.19 8.86 -12.78
N TRP A 155 5.09 9.21 -13.43
CA TRP A 155 4.02 8.29 -13.83
C TRP A 155 3.89 8.13 -15.34
N THR A 156 4.21 9.15 -16.12
CA THR A 156 4.04 9.17 -17.57
C THR A 156 5.33 8.88 -18.31
N ASN A 157 5.22 8.18 -19.44
CA ASN A 157 6.31 7.88 -20.33
C ASN A 157 6.40 8.92 -21.44
N GLN A 158 7.62 9.19 -21.89
CA GLN A 158 7.84 9.86 -23.17
C GLN A 158 7.89 8.79 -24.27
N MET A 159 6.76 8.58 -24.92
CA MET A 159 6.63 7.55 -25.95
C MET A 159 7.54 7.85 -27.15
N GLN A 160 8.33 6.87 -27.55
CA GLN A 160 9.19 6.92 -28.73
C GLN A 160 8.55 6.20 -29.93
N SER A 161 7.59 5.30 -29.65
CA SER A 161 6.83 4.57 -30.66
C SER A 161 5.37 4.41 -30.22
N ALA A 162 4.51 4.00 -31.15
CA ALA A 162 3.10 3.73 -30.88
C ALA A 162 2.89 2.47 -29.99
N ASP A 163 3.89 1.63 -29.87
CA ASP A 163 3.85 0.41 -29.06
C ASP A 163 4.32 0.63 -27.60
N ASP A 164 4.80 1.84 -27.29
CA ASP A 164 5.24 2.17 -25.94
C ASP A 164 4.04 2.38 -25.01
N HIS A 165 4.18 1.93 -23.76
CA HIS A 165 3.19 2.21 -22.74
C HIS A 165 3.19 3.70 -22.36
N LEU A 166 2.01 4.29 -22.28
CA LEU A 166 1.82 5.67 -21.82
C LEU A 166 2.29 5.85 -20.35
N LEU A 167 2.09 4.83 -19.50
CA LEU A 167 2.44 4.87 -18.10
C LEU A 167 3.73 4.09 -17.84
N LEU A 168 4.54 4.59 -16.89
CA LEU A 168 5.77 3.95 -16.41
C LEU A 168 5.43 2.79 -15.46
N LEU A 169 4.87 1.72 -16.01
CA LEU A 169 4.49 0.53 -15.26
C LEU A 169 5.60 -0.51 -15.24
N LYS A 170 5.66 -1.30 -14.17
CA LYS A 170 6.44 -2.53 -14.10
C LYS A 170 5.55 -3.66 -13.56
N PRO A 171 5.71 -4.90 -14.03
CA PRO A 171 5.00 -6.03 -13.46
C PRO A 171 5.52 -6.30 -12.04
N ARG A 172 4.64 -6.74 -11.13
CA ARG A 172 5.01 -7.09 -9.74
C ARG A 172 5.83 -8.37 -9.65
N SER A 173 5.71 -9.27 -10.63
CA SER A 173 6.47 -10.52 -10.69
C SER A 173 6.86 -10.87 -12.12
N SER A 174 8.11 -11.26 -12.32
CA SER A 174 8.71 -11.88 -13.52
C SER A 174 8.11 -11.53 -14.89
N GLY A 175 7.77 -10.26 -15.13
CA GLY A 175 7.29 -9.78 -16.43
C GLY A 175 5.81 -10.01 -16.72
N ASP A 176 5.04 -10.57 -15.80
CA ASP A 176 3.63 -10.89 -16.00
C ASP A 176 2.73 -9.79 -15.42
N TYR A 177 2.18 -8.94 -16.30
CA TYR A 177 1.27 -7.85 -15.92
C TYR A 177 -0.09 -8.35 -15.39
N SER A 178 -0.47 -9.60 -15.65
CA SER A 178 -1.72 -10.18 -15.11
C SER A 178 -1.69 -10.37 -13.61
N LYS A 179 -0.49 -10.45 -13.02
CA LYS A 179 -0.27 -10.61 -11.58
C LYS A 179 -0.16 -9.30 -10.81
N GLY A 180 -0.55 -8.22 -11.45
CA GLY A 180 -0.53 -6.88 -10.91
C GLY A 180 0.64 -6.06 -11.40
N VAL A 181 0.51 -4.74 -11.21
CA VAL A 181 1.48 -3.74 -11.66
C VAL A 181 1.92 -2.86 -10.50
N SER A 182 3.07 -2.25 -10.66
CA SER A 182 3.52 -1.14 -9.83
C SER A 182 4.12 -0.07 -10.73
N PHE A 183 4.18 1.17 -10.26
CA PHE A 183 4.84 2.22 -11.02
C PHE A 183 6.36 2.05 -10.96
N LYS A 184 7.03 2.36 -12.08
CA LYS A 184 8.47 2.16 -12.22
C LYS A 184 9.27 2.96 -11.19
N ASN A 185 8.77 4.13 -10.82
CA ASN A 185 9.42 5.07 -9.89
C ASN A 185 8.71 5.18 -8.54
N ALA A 186 7.67 4.37 -8.30
CA ALA A 186 7.09 4.24 -6.97
C ALA A 186 8.05 3.41 -6.11
N SER A 187 8.74 4.05 -5.21
CA SER A 187 9.56 3.43 -4.17
C SER A 187 8.69 2.93 -3.04
#